data_cd72583def2a9fd8ca7839f412827f71
#
_entry.id   cd72583def2a9fd8ca7839f412827f71
#
_cell.length_a   1.000
_cell.length_b   1.000
_cell.length_c   1.000
_cell.angle_alpha   90.00
_cell.angle_beta   90.00
_cell.angle_gamma   90.00
#
_symmetry.space_group_name_H-M   'P 1'
#
loop_
_entity.id
_entity.type
_entity.pdbx_description
1 polymer ?
#
loop_
_entity_poly.entity_id
_entity_poly.type
_entity_poly.pdbx_seq_one_letter_code
_entity_poly.pdbx_strand_id
1 'polypeptide(L)'
;MKQNNINAIRTSHYQNQDALYDLCDEYGLYMIAENNLESHGTWDIHQAGIRGIEGVLPNDKPEWKAVLFDRMNSTYQRDKNHPAVLIWSLGNESFGGETLLQMAEMVRRFDDTRLVHYEGVVNDPRFLETTDIESHMYSTVKDIKEYLAQGDKRPYIECEYSHAMGNSNGALYKYTELADQKDCGYQGGFIWDYIDQSIWKKDRYGKWFQAYGGDFGERPTAVSYTHLTLP
;
A
#
# COMPACT_ATOMS: atom_id res chain seq x y z
N MET A 1 15.24 -8.57 6.82
CA MET A 1 14.54 -7.47 7.53
C MET A 1 15.17 -7.19 8.90
N LYS A 2 15.03 -8.01 9.90
CA LYS A 2 15.54 -7.74 11.27
C LYS A 2 17.01 -7.30 11.35
N GLN A 3 17.91 -7.91 10.56
CA GLN A 3 19.32 -7.53 10.50
C GLN A 3 19.56 -6.10 9.99
N ASN A 4 18.59 -5.52 9.31
CA ASN A 4 18.64 -4.15 8.78
C ASN A 4 17.66 -3.20 9.51
N ASN A 5 17.25 -3.56 10.72
CA ASN A 5 16.32 -2.79 11.54
C ASN A 5 14.95 -2.49 10.89
N ILE A 6 14.54 -3.31 9.94
CA ILE A 6 13.17 -3.26 9.40
C ILE A 6 12.28 -4.03 10.37
N ASN A 7 11.21 -3.36 10.86
CA ASN A 7 10.34 -3.88 11.91
C ASN A 7 8.89 -4.09 11.47
N ALA A 8 8.53 -3.73 10.24
CA ALA A 8 7.17 -3.85 9.76
C ALA A 8 7.12 -4.24 8.29
N ILE A 9 6.00 -4.86 7.89
CA ILE A 9 5.69 -5.28 6.51
C ILE A 9 4.27 -4.82 6.18
N ARG A 10 4.06 -4.34 4.95
CA ARG A 10 2.75 -4.23 4.32
C ARG A 10 2.65 -5.32 3.24
N THR A 11 1.58 -6.11 3.26
CA THR A 11 1.38 -7.20 2.29
C THR A 11 0.78 -6.70 0.99
N SER A 12 1.48 -5.82 0.32
CA SER A 12 1.05 -5.16 -0.93
C SER A 12 0.92 -6.16 -2.07
N HIS A 13 -0.17 -6.30 -2.75
CA HIS A 13 -1.50 -5.70 -2.52
C HIS A 13 -2.52 -6.83 -2.42
N TYR A 14 -2.18 -7.89 -1.71
CA TYR A 14 -2.95 -9.13 -1.54
C TYR A 14 -2.36 -9.99 -0.41
N GLN A 15 -3.08 -11.03 -0.04
CA GLN A 15 -2.60 -12.00 0.95
C GLN A 15 -1.35 -12.73 0.45
N ASN A 16 -0.35 -12.81 1.30
CA ASN A 16 0.87 -13.57 1.05
C ASN A 16 0.72 -15.03 1.52
N GLN A 17 1.77 -15.82 1.36
CA GLN A 17 1.84 -17.18 1.90
C GLN A 17 1.69 -17.17 3.42
N ASP A 18 1.02 -18.16 3.98
CA ASP A 18 0.80 -18.29 5.43
C ASP A 18 2.12 -18.28 6.20
N ALA A 19 3.16 -18.91 5.65
CA ALA A 19 4.49 -18.92 6.25
C ALA A 19 5.08 -17.51 6.49
N LEU A 20 4.69 -16.48 5.72
CA LEU A 20 5.14 -15.11 5.97
C LEU A 20 4.54 -14.58 7.28
N TYR A 21 3.27 -14.88 7.54
CA TYR A 21 2.57 -14.46 8.75
C TYR A 21 3.17 -15.17 9.97
N ASP A 22 3.39 -16.49 9.89
CA ASP A 22 4.05 -17.27 10.94
C ASP A 22 5.44 -16.70 11.26
N LEU A 23 6.22 -16.35 10.24
CA LEU A 23 7.54 -15.75 10.43
C LEU A 23 7.46 -14.34 11.04
N CYS A 24 6.45 -13.55 10.70
CA CYS A 24 6.24 -12.25 11.33
C CYS A 24 5.88 -12.39 12.80
N ASP A 25 5.06 -13.37 13.17
CA ASP A 25 4.74 -13.71 14.55
C ASP A 25 6.01 -14.15 15.31
N GLU A 26 6.80 -15.05 14.73
CA GLU A 26 8.01 -15.59 15.34
C GLU A 26 9.09 -14.51 15.54
N TYR A 27 9.33 -13.71 14.52
CA TYR A 27 10.41 -12.69 14.56
C TYR A 27 9.97 -11.34 15.12
N GLY A 28 8.69 -11.16 15.45
CA GLY A 28 8.17 -9.92 15.99
C GLY A 28 8.23 -8.78 14.97
N LEU A 29 7.78 -9.04 13.73
CA LEU A 29 7.57 -8.02 12.71
C LEU A 29 6.10 -7.60 12.74
N TYR A 30 5.84 -6.31 12.77
CA TYR A 30 4.50 -5.77 12.64
C TYR A 30 3.98 -5.90 11.21
N MET A 31 2.66 -6.02 11.05
CA MET A 31 2.09 -6.24 9.73
C MET A 31 0.86 -5.36 9.49
N ILE A 32 0.84 -4.74 8.31
CA ILE A 32 -0.40 -4.28 7.66
C ILE A 32 -0.83 -5.40 6.72
N ALA A 33 -1.91 -6.09 7.06
CA ALA A 33 -2.48 -7.15 6.22
C ALA A 33 -3.47 -6.53 5.22
N GLU A 34 -3.12 -6.61 3.93
CA GLU A 34 -3.88 -5.93 2.89
C GLU A 34 -4.78 -6.87 2.10
N ASN A 35 -6.00 -6.41 1.90
CA ASN A 35 -6.99 -7.06 1.06
C ASN A 35 -6.65 -6.95 -0.42
N ASN A 36 -7.01 -7.96 -1.20
CA ASN A 36 -6.85 -7.96 -2.65
C ASN A 36 -7.86 -7.01 -3.32
N LEU A 37 -7.51 -5.74 -3.39
CA LEU A 37 -8.23 -4.70 -4.12
C LEU A 37 -7.23 -3.73 -4.73
N GLU A 38 -7.19 -3.68 -6.05
CA GLU A 38 -6.41 -2.75 -6.85
C GLU A 38 -7.20 -2.44 -8.13
N SER A 39 -7.47 -1.18 -8.40
CA SER A 39 -8.19 -0.74 -9.61
C SER A 39 -7.60 0.50 -10.26
N HIS A 40 -6.32 0.75 -10.03
CA HIS A 40 -5.54 1.91 -10.46
C HIS A 40 -5.74 2.25 -11.94
N GLY A 41 -5.72 1.25 -12.83
CA GLY A 41 -5.90 1.49 -14.27
C GLY A 41 -7.21 2.20 -14.64
N THR A 42 -8.26 2.06 -13.86
CA THR A 42 -9.52 2.81 -14.07
C THR A 42 -9.39 4.27 -13.62
N TRP A 43 -8.56 4.51 -12.62
CA TRP A 43 -8.23 5.83 -12.12
C TRP A 43 -7.35 6.61 -13.10
N ASP A 44 -6.32 5.96 -13.65
CA ASP A 44 -5.46 6.54 -14.68
C ASP A 44 -6.24 7.01 -15.89
N ILE A 45 -7.20 6.22 -16.37
CA ILE A 45 -8.08 6.55 -17.50
C ILE A 45 -8.92 7.80 -17.19
N HIS A 46 -9.35 7.95 -15.94
CA HIS A 46 -10.08 9.15 -15.48
C HIS A 46 -9.15 10.37 -15.43
N GLN A 47 -7.98 10.24 -14.81
CA GLN A 47 -7.00 11.34 -14.72
C GLN A 47 -6.54 11.82 -16.11
N ALA A 48 -6.41 10.92 -17.06
CA ALA A 48 -6.10 11.25 -18.45
C ALA A 48 -7.27 11.94 -19.20
N GLY A 49 -8.43 12.12 -18.57
CA GLY A 49 -9.61 12.73 -19.16
C GLY A 49 -10.30 11.88 -20.24
N ILE A 50 -9.95 10.59 -20.33
CA ILE A 50 -10.51 9.66 -21.32
C ILE A 50 -11.92 9.20 -20.92
N ARG A 51 -12.16 9.06 -19.61
CA ARG A 51 -13.44 8.64 -19.04
C ARG A 51 -13.78 9.48 -17.80
N GLY A 52 -15.07 9.74 -17.58
CA GLY A 52 -15.53 10.43 -16.37
C GLY A 52 -15.38 9.60 -15.10
N ILE A 53 -15.64 10.22 -13.97
CA ILE A 53 -15.54 9.60 -12.64
C ILE A 53 -16.43 8.36 -12.49
N GLU A 54 -17.50 8.27 -13.25
CA GLU A 54 -18.40 7.11 -13.31
C GLU A 54 -17.69 5.85 -13.83
N GLY A 55 -16.57 6.00 -14.50
CA GLY A 55 -15.74 4.90 -15.01
C GLY A 55 -14.79 4.31 -13.98
N VAL A 56 -14.55 5.00 -12.86
CA VAL A 56 -13.61 4.59 -11.84
C VAL A 56 -14.22 3.52 -10.92
N LEU A 57 -13.38 2.59 -10.45
CA LEU A 57 -13.80 1.45 -9.63
C LEU A 57 -13.13 1.49 -8.23
N PRO A 58 -13.77 0.93 -7.20
CA PRO A 58 -15.15 0.44 -7.20
C PRO A 58 -16.18 1.57 -7.17
N ASN A 59 -15.83 2.77 -6.66
CA ASN A 59 -16.73 3.90 -6.48
C ASN A 59 -18.04 3.45 -5.77
N ASP A 60 -19.15 4.14 -6.01
CA ASP A 60 -20.45 3.79 -5.41
C ASP A 60 -21.22 2.71 -6.20
N LYS A 61 -20.50 1.82 -6.91
CA LYS A 61 -21.10 0.80 -7.78
C LYS A 61 -21.52 -0.43 -6.99
N PRO A 62 -22.84 -0.69 -6.84
CA PRO A 62 -23.33 -1.74 -5.97
C PRO A 62 -22.96 -3.16 -6.42
N GLU A 63 -22.70 -3.36 -7.71
CA GLU A 63 -22.30 -4.65 -8.27
C GLU A 63 -20.94 -5.16 -7.74
N TRP A 64 -20.09 -4.26 -7.25
CA TRP A 64 -18.79 -4.62 -6.68
C TRP A 64 -18.83 -4.95 -5.19
N LYS A 65 -19.90 -4.53 -4.50
CA LYS A 65 -19.99 -4.65 -3.05
C LYS A 65 -19.81 -6.09 -2.57
N ALA A 66 -20.55 -7.04 -3.14
CA ALA A 66 -20.52 -8.42 -2.68
C ALA A 66 -19.13 -9.04 -2.78
N VAL A 67 -18.43 -8.84 -3.90
CA VAL A 67 -17.09 -9.40 -4.10
C VAL A 67 -16.03 -8.74 -3.22
N LEU A 68 -16.14 -7.43 -2.96
CA LEU A 68 -15.22 -6.73 -2.10
C LEU A 68 -15.37 -7.16 -0.63
N PHE A 69 -16.61 -7.31 -0.18
CA PHE A 69 -16.91 -7.81 1.17
C PHE A 69 -16.45 -9.25 1.36
N ASP A 70 -16.64 -10.11 0.36
CA ASP A 70 -16.17 -11.49 0.40
C ASP A 70 -14.64 -11.57 0.50
N ARG A 71 -13.92 -10.80 -0.32
CA ARG A 71 -12.46 -10.72 -0.26
C ARG A 71 -11.95 -10.26 1.09
N MET A 72 -12.52 -9.18 1.64
CA MET A 72 -12.09 -8.66 2.93
C MET A 72 -12.43 -9.63 4.07
N ASN A 73 -13.61 -10.25 4.03
CA ASN A 73 -13.97 -11.29 4.99
C ASN A 73 -13.00 -12.48 4.92
N SER A 74 -12.66 -12.93 3.73
CA SER A 74 -11.71 -14.03 3.53
C SER A 74 -10.32 -13.70 4.08
N THR A 75 -9.83 -12.48 3.83
CA THR A 75 -8.57 -11.97 4.40
C THR A 75 -8.61 -12.01 5.92
N TYR A 76 -9.67 -11.43 6.51
CA TYR A 76 -9.84 -11.39 7.95
C TYR A 76 -9.93 -12.79 8.57
N GLN A 77 -10.78 -13.67 8.04
CA GLN A 77 -10.97 -15.01 8.61
C GLN A 77 -9.70 -15.87 8.56
N ARG A 78 -8.90 -15.70 7.51
CA ARG A 78 -7.61 -16.40 7.39
C ARG A 78 -6.60 -15.90 8.42
N ASP A 79 -6.45 -14.57 8.54
CA ASP A 79 -5.27 -13.96 9.17
C ASP A 79 -5.54 -13.41 10.58
N LYS A 80 -6.78 -13.41 11.07
CA LYS A 80 -7.18 -12.80 12.36
C LYS A 80 -6.44 -13.31 13.59
N ASN A 81 -5.90 -14.52 13.53
CA ASN A 81 -5.20 -15.14 14.67
C ASN A 81 -3.70 -14.82 14.71
N HIS A 82 -3.17 -14.08 13.73
CA HIS A 82 -1.78 -13.67 13.74
C HIS A 82 -1.58 -12.39 14.56
N PRO A 83 -0.84 -12.46 15.69
CA PRO A 83 -0.57 -11.28 16.51
C PRO A 83 0.31 -10.24 15.81
N ALA A 84 1.06 -10.62 14.79
CA ALA A 84 1.82 -9.69 13.96
C ALA A 84 0.94 -8.69 13.22
N VAL A 85 -0.29 -9.05 12.87
CA VAL A 85 -1.24 -8.17 12.18
C VAL A 85 -1.74 -7.11 13.15
N LEU A 86 -1.35 -5.86 12.94
CA LEU A 86 -1.79 -4.71 13.75
C LEU A 86 -2.83 -3.86 13.03
N ILE A 87 -2.87 -3.93 11.71
CA ILE A 87 -3.67 -3.05 10.87
C ILE A 87 -4.27 -3.87 9.74
N TRP A 88 -5.58 -3.71 9.51
CA TRP A 88 -6.29 -4.24 8.37
C TRP A 88 -6.36 -3.20 7.26
N SER A 89 -5.79 -3.47 6.09
CA SER A 89 -5.88 -2.59 4.94
C SER A 89 -6.95 -3.05 3.96
N LEU A 90 -7.80 -2.13 3.56
CA LEU A 90 -8.94 -2.43 2.67
C LEU A 90 -8.54 -2.65 1.22
N GLY A 91 -7.36 -2.23 0.83
CA GLY A 91 -6.84 -2.34 -0.52
C GLY A 91 -5.87 -1.22 -0.88
N ASN A 92 -5.59 -1.09 -2.17
CA ASN A 92 -4.65 -0.14 -2.73
C ASN A 92 -5.24 0.59 -3.93
N GLU A 93 -4.83 1.82 -4.15
CA GLU A 93 -5.02 2.66 -5.35
C GLU A 93 -6.35 2.42 -6.10
N SER A 94 -7.43 2.41 -5.33
CA SER A 94 -8.80 2.27 -5.83
C SER A 94 -9.62 3.47 -5.42
N PHE A 95 -10.57 3.87 -6.25
CA PHE A 95 -11.41 4.99 -5.88
C PHE A 95 -12.40 4.59 -4.79
N GLY A 96 -12.47 5.41 -3.72
CA GLY A 96 -13.25 5.17 -2.51
C GLY A 96 -14.71 4.84 -2.71
N GLY A 97 -15.57 5.64 -2.12
CA GLY A 97 -17.01 5.46 -2.15
C GLY A 97 -17.57 4.78 -0.90
N GLU A 98 -18.89 4.75 -0.83
CA GLU A 98 -19.64 4.20 0.30
C GLU A 98 -19.33 2.72 0.55
N THR A 99 -19.03 1.96 -0.50
CA THR A 99 -18.70 0.53 -0.35
C THR A 99 -17.45 0.32 0.50
N LEU A 100 -16.41 1.14 0.36
CA LEU A 100 -15.20 1.03 1.17
C LEU A 100 -15.46 1.47 2.62
N LEU A 101 -16.27 2.51 2.85
CA LEU A 101 -16.70 2.86 4.20
C LEU A 101 -17.42 1.70 4.88
N GLN A 102 -18.39 1.09 4.21
CA GLN A 102 -19.14 -0.04 4.74
C GLN A 102 -18.24 -1.26 4.97
N MET A 103 -17.20 -1.45 4.15
CA MET A 103 -16.20 -2.50 4.34
C MET A 103 -15.35 -2.22 5.60
N ALA A 104 -14.95 -0.98 5.83
CA ALA A 104 -14.27 -0.57 7.07
C ALA A 104 -15.13 -0.84 8.30
N GLU A 105 -16.41 -0.47 8.25
CA GLU A 105 -17.35 -0.74 9.32
C GLU A 105 -17.54 -2.24 9.57
N MET A 106 -17.53 -3.06 8.53
CA MET A 106 -17.57 -4.52 8.66
C MET A 106 -16.36 -5.04 9.42
N VAL A 107 -15.16 -4.59 9.06
CA VAL A 107 -13.93 -4.99 9.75
C VAL A 107 -13.95 -4.58 11.21
N ARG A 108 -14.33 -3.34 11.52
CA ARG A 108 -14.46 -2.85 12.91
C ARG A 108 -15.47 -3.63 13.75
N ARG A 109 -16.52 -4.19 13.12
CA ARG A 109 -17.45 -5.10 13.80
C ARG A 109 -16.85 -6.48 14.06
N PHE A 110 -15.91 -6.93 13.24
CA PHE A 110 -15.23 -8.20 13.45
C PHE A 110 -14.10 -8.10 14.46
N ASP A 111 -13.43 -6.94 14.48
CA ASP A 111 -12.25 -6.71 15.29
C ASP A 111 -12.19 -5.23 15.70
N ASP A 112 -12.47 -4.97 16.95
CA ASP A 112 -12.41 -3.64 17.55
C ASP A 112 -11.06 -3.33 18.22
N THR A 113 -10.07 -4.22 18.03
CA THR A 113 -8.74 -4.12 18.64
C THR A 113 -7.67 -3.65 17.69
N ARG A 114 -7.89 -3.78 16.38
CA ARG A 114 -6.95 -3.41 15.31
C ARG A 114 -7.48 -2.27 14.47
N LEU A 115 -6.55 -1.46 13.98
CA LEU A 115 -6.89 -0.31 13.15
C LEU A 115 -7.26 -0.75 11.73
N VAL A 116 -8.11 0.06 11.09
CA VAL A 116 -8.44 -0.06 9.66
C VAL A 116 -7.68 1.01 8.89
N HIS A 117 -7.07 0.61 7.80
CA HIS A 117 -6.28 1.45 6.90
C HIS A 117 -6.86 1.46 5.49
N TYR A 118 -6.87 2.62 4.89
CA TYR A 118 -7.06 2.81 3.46
C TYR A 118 -6.46 4.15 3.02
N GLU A 119 -5.52 4.12 2.06
CA GLU A 119 -4.83 5.34 1.60
C GLU A 119 -5.66 6.17 0.62
N GLY A 120 -6.54 5.52 -0.15
CA GLY A 120 -7.29 6.16 -1.22
C GLY A 120 -8.39 7.13 -0.78
N VAL A 121 -8.56 7.38 0.53
CA VAL A 121 -9.51 8.39 1.04
C VAL A 121 -9.18 9.80 0.54
N VAL A 122 -7.93 10.08 0.23
CA VAL A 122 -7.53 11.36 -0.35
C VAL A 122 -8.17 11.65 -1.71
N ASN A 123 -8.56 10.60 -2.42
CA ASN A 123 -9.21 10.66 -3.72
C ASN A 123 -10.74 10.84 -3.61
N ASP A 124 -11.32 10.45 -2.47
CA ASP A 124 -12.75 10.59 -2.19
C ASP A 124 -12.99 11.07 -0.74
N PRO A 125 -12.85 12.35 -0.46
CA PRO A 125 -12.93 12.89 0.90
C PRO A 125 -14.33 12.87 1.52
N ARG A 126 -15.34 12.36 0.81
CA ARG A 126 -16.70 12.19 1.35
C ARG A 126 -16.75 11.22 2.53
N PHE A 127 -15.80 10.29 2.60
CA PHE A 127 -15.81 9.17 3.54
C PHE A 127 -14.47 9.03 4.27
N LEU A 128 -14.03 10.09 4.94
CA LEU A 128 -12.76 10.12 5.68
C LEU A 128 -12.71 9.08 6.80
N GLU A 129 -13.86 8.67 7.31
CA GLU A 129 -13.99 7.65 8.36
C GLU A 129 -13.67 6.22 7.87
N THR A 130 -13.42 6.04 6.58
CA THR A 130 -12.99 4.76 6.03
C THR A 130 -11.66 4.29 6.63
N THR A 131 -10.80 5.22 7.06
CA THR A 131 -9.50 4.90 7.64
C THR A 131 -9.32 5.49 9.04
N ASP A 132 -8.61 4.78 9.91
CA ASP A 132 -8.22 5.25 11.25
C ASP A 132 -6.85 5.97 11.23
N ILE A 133 -6.13 5.87 10.13
CA ILE A 133 -4.77 6.37 9.96
C ILE A 133 -4.72 7.28 8.73
N GLU A 134 -4.07 8.43 8.85
CA GLU A 134 -3.71 9.20 7.66
C GLU A 134 -2.59 8.50 6.92
N SER A 135 -2.77 8.26 5.64
CA SER A 135 -1.85 7.46 4.84
C SER A 135 -1.69 8.05 3.45
N HIS A 136 -0.45 8.23 3.05
CA HIS A 136 -0.09 8.74 1.74
C HIS A 136 1.00 7.88 1.10
N MET A 137 1.29 8.18 -0.17
CA MET A 137 2.37 7.59 -0.94
C MET A 137 3.33 8.67 -1.40
N TYR A 138 4.63 8.42 -1.22
CA TYR A 138 5.73 9.22 -1.78
C TYR A 138 5.76 10.69 -1.38
N SER A 139 5.14 11.05 -0.25
CA SER A 139 5.22 12.42 0.27
C SER A 139 6.64 12.75 0.71
N THR A 140 7.05 13.99 0.48
CA THR A 140 8.34 14.43 1.01
C THR A 140 8.25 14.65 2.52
N VAL A 141 9.37 14.57 3.23
CA VAL A 141 9.41 14.89 4.67
C VAL A 141 8.90 16.32 4.95
N LYS A 142 9.03 17.22 3.99
CA LYS A 142 8.49 18.58 4.10
C LYS A 142 6.95 18.54 4.12
N ASP A 143 6.35 17.83 3.17
CA ASP A 143 4.89 17.70 3.05
C ASP A 143 4.29 17.05 4.30
N ILE A 144 4.94 15.98 4.80
CA ILE A 144 4.55 15.31 6.05
C ILE A 144 4.56 16.31 7.23
N LYS A 145 5.63 17.09 7.37
CA LYS A 145 5.73 18.11 8.43
C LYS A 145 4.66 19.19 8.30
N GLU A 146 4.38 19.63 7.08
CA GLU A 146 3.33 20.63 6.81
C GLU A 146 1.94 20.08 7.17
N TYR A 147 1.66 18.82 6.85
CA TYR A 147 0.42 18.17 7.25
C TYR A 147 0.30 18.09 8.78
N LEU A 148 1.31 17.55 9.44
CA LEU A 148 1.31 17.37 10.90
C LEU A 148 1.18 18.71 11.65
N ALA A 149 1.72 19.80 11.09
CA ALA A 149 1.60 21.14 11.66
C ALA A 149 0.17 21.69 11.63
N GLN A 150 -0.73 21.14 10.81
CA GLN A 150 -2.14 21.54 10.76
C GLN A 150 -2.95 21.01 11.94
N GLY A 151 -2.38 20.11 12.75
CA GLY A 151 -2.99 19.61 13.97
C GLY A 151 -4.06 18.54 13.75
N ASP A 152 -4.02 17.82 12.64
CA ASP A 152 -4.81 16.59 12.50
C ASP A 152 -4.36 15.60 13.58
N LYS A 153 -5.32 14.86 14.08
CA LYS A 153 -5.13 14.02 15.25
C LYS A 153 -4.91 12.55 14.90
N ARG A 154 -5.04 12.19 13.62
CA ARG A 154 -4.78 10.81 13.18
C ARG A 154 -3.27 10.57 13.07
N PRO A 155 -2.78 9.36 13.48
CA PRO A 155 -1.41 8.99 13.19
C PRO A 155 -1.17 8.95 11.68
N TYR A 156 0.02 9.38 11.26
CA TYR A 156 0.40 9.46 9.85
C TYR A 156 1.41 8.37 9.48
N ILE A 157 1.19 7.71 8.35
CA ILE A 157 2.14 6.78 7.75
C ILE A 157 2.35 7.07 6.26
N GLU A 158 3.53 6.73 5.74
CA GLU A 158 3.75 6.53 4.30
C GLU A 158 3.53 5.05 4.00
N CYS A 159 2.41 4.70 3.38
CA CYS A 159 2.16 3.29 3.02
C CYS A 159 3.06 2.82 1.89
N GLU A 160 3.61 3.75 1.12
CA GLU A 160 4.69 3.53 0.16
C GLU A 160 5.61 4.75 0.11
N TYR A 161 6.92 4.54 0.18
CA TYR A 161 7.89 5.61 -0.01
C TYR A 161 9.21 5.08 -0.56
N SER A 162 10.07 5.98 -1.03
CA SER A 162 11.42 5.65 -1.52
C SER A 162 11.43 4.51 -2.53
N HIS A 163 10.65 4.63 -3.60
CA HIS A 163 10.54 3.64 -4.66
C HIS A 163 11.91 3.14 -5.13
N ALA A 164 12.20 1.85 -4.93
CA ALA A 164 13.52 1.26 -5.12
C ALA A 164 13.75 0.82 -6.58
N MET A 165 13.72 1.77 -7.51
CA MET A 165 14.01 1.52 -8.94
C MET A 165 15.06 2.50 -9.46
N GLY A 166 16.12 1.99 -10.10
CA GLY A 166 17.22 2.79 -10.59
C GLY A 166 17.93 3.55 -9.46
N ASN A 167 18.05 4.86 -9.57
CA ASN A 167 18.70 5.74 -8.60
C ASN A 167 17.70 6.47 -7.68
N SER A 168 16.51 5.93 -7.48
CA SER A 168 15.44 6.64 -6.80
C SER A 168 15.36 6.42 -5.29
N ASN A 169 15.92 5.33 -4.76
CA ASN A 169 15.88 5.00 -3.34
C ASN A 169 16.98 5.75 -2.58
N GLY A 170 16.63 6.90 -1.99
CA GLY A 170 17.58 7.72 -1.25
C GLY A 170 16.95 8.52 -0.13
N ALA A 171 17.80 9.16 0.67
CA ALA A 171 17.40 10.05 1.76
C ALA A 171 16.50 9.41 2.84
N LEU A 172 16.51 8.09 3.01
CA LEU A 172 15.73 7.36 4.01
C LEU A 172 15.93 7.90 5.42
N TYR A 173 17.15 8.34 5.75
CA TYR A 173 17.47 8.91 7.05
C TYR A 173 16.57 10.09 7.46
N LYS A 174 16.07 10.87 6.49
CA LYS A 174 15.19 12.01 6.79
C LYS A 174 13.83 11.57 7.34
N TYR A 175 13.34 10.43 6.86
CA TYR A 175 12.08 9.84 7.32
C TYR A 175 12.26 9.18 8.68
N THR A 176 13.37 8.46 8.89
CA THR A 176 13.66 7.84 10.18
C THR A 176 13.93 8.89 11.26
N GLU A 177 14.68 9.96 10.95
CA GLU A 177 14.87 11.09 11.86
C GLU A 177 13.54 11.80 12.21
N LEU A 178 12.59 11.85 11.29
CA LEU A 178 11.25 12.37 11.58
C LEU A 178 10.48 11.43 12.51
N ALA A 179 10.51 10.13 12.26
CA ALA A 179 9.83 9.14 13.09
C ALA A 179 10.40 9.08 14.53
N ASP A 180 11.70 9.36 14.70
CA ASP A 180 12.36 9.40 16.00
C ASP A 180 12.00 10.64 16.83
N GLN A 181 11.35 11.65 16.23
CA GLN A 181 10.93 12.84 16.96
C GLN A 181 9.74 12.52 17.87
N LYS A 182 9.91 12.80 19.14
CA LYS A 182 8.87 12.55 20.13
C LYS A 182 7.59 13.32 19.78
N ASP A 183 6.47 12.61 19.85
CA ASP A 183 5.12 13.17 19.67
C ASP A 183 4.89 13.85 18.31
N CYS A 184 5.65 13.49 17.28
CA CYS A 184 5.52 14.11 15.96
C CYS A 184 4.30 13.63 15.15
N GLY A 185 3.65 12.53 15.54
CA GLY A 185 2.50 11.96 14.85
C GLY A 185 2.85 11.07 13.65
N TYR A 186 4.08 11.14 13.14
CA TYR A 186 4.57 10.27 12.07
C TYR A 186 5.02 8.92 12.62
N GLN A 187 4.40 7.84 12.16
CA GLN A 187 4.62 6.48 12.67
C GLN A 187 5.64 5.69 11.85
N GLY A 188 6.08 6.21 10.72
CA GLY A 188 7.01 5.54 9.82
C GLY A 188 6.45 5.30 8.43
N GLY A 189 7.13 4.45 7.65
CA GLY A 189 6.72 4.17 6.29
C GLY A 189 7.21 2.81 5.79
N PHE A 190 6.64 2.40 4.66
CA PHE A 190 6.92 1.13 3.99
C PHE A 190 7.62 1.40 2.67
N ILE A 191 8.85 0.91 2.53
CA ILE A 191 9.65 1.10 1.31
C ILE A 191 9.02 0.31 0.16
N TRP A 192 8.78 0.94 -0.95
CA TRP A 192 8.39 0.28 -2.18
C TRP A 192 9.62 -0.05 -3.04
N ASP A 193 10.02 -1.31 -3.17
CA ASP A 193 9.52 -2.39 -2.33
C ASP A 193 10.71 -3.24 -1.83
N TYR A 194 10.40 -4.29 -1.08
CA TYR A 194 11.42 -5.11 -0.44
C TYR A 194 12.13 -6.07 -1.39
N ILE A 195 11.43 -6.56 -2.41
CA ILE A 195 11.97 -7.49 -3.40
C ILE A 195 12.49 -6.70 -4.60
N ASP A 196 13.69 -7.04 -5.07
CA ASP A 196 14.25 -6.45 -6.28
C ASP A 196 13.28 -6.59 -7.46
N GLN A 197 12.94 -5.46 -8.08
CA GLN A 197 12.01 -5.41 -9.22
C GLN A 197 12.70 -5.71 -10.54
N SER A 198 14.03 -5.81 -10.54
CA SER A 198 14.82 -6.08 -11.74
C SER A 198 15.07 -7.57 -11.93
N ILE A 199 15.25 -7.95 -13.19
CA ILE A 199 15.56 -9.33 -13.60
C ILE A 199 16.90 -9.33 -14.31
N TRP A 200 17.76 -10.29 -13.99
CA TRP A 200 19.04 -10.44 -14.68
C TRP A 200 18.84 -10.78 -16.15
N LYS A 201 19.42 -9.98 -17.03
CA LYS A 201 19.40 -10.16 -18.48
C LYS A 201 20.77 -9.86 -19.08
N LYS A 202 21.08 -10.46 -20.23
CA LYS A 202 22.25 -10.10 -21.03
C LYS A 202 21.87 -9.08 -22.09
N ASP A 203 22.70 -8.06 -22.23
CA ASP A 203 22.61 -7.12 -23.35
C ASP A 203 23.06 -7.78 -24.67
N ARG A 204 22.99 -7.03 -25.79
CA ARG A 204 23.41 -7.48 -27.10
C ARG A 204 24.92 -7.82 -27.22
N TYR A 205 25.70 -7.43 -26.23
CA TYR A 205 27.14 -7.73 -26.16
C TYR A 205 27.46 -8.86 -25.18
N GLY A 206 26.45 -9.50 -24.61
CA GLY A 206 26.58 -10.60 -23.66
C GLY A 206 26.87 -10.16 -22.22
N LYS A 207 26.85 -8.87 -21.91
CA LYS A 207 27.07 -8.33 -20.56
C LYS A 207 25.77 -8.42 -19.74
N TRP A 208 25.89 -8.93 -18.52
CA TRP A 208 24.79 -8.97 -17.58
C TRP A 208 24.42 -7.59 -17.05
N PHE A 209 23.13 -7.31 -16.93
CA PHE A 209 22.59 -6.12 -16.32
C PHE A 209 21.24 -6.41 -15.67
N GLN A 210 20.78 -5.51 -14.80
CA GLN A 210 19.48 -5.53 -14.18
C GLN A 210 18.46 -4.89 -15.12
N ALA A 211 17.53 -5.67 -15.64
CA ALA A 211 16.54 -5.25 -16.62
C ALA A 211 15.19 -4.95 -15.98
N TYR A 212 14.52 -3.93 -16.46
CA TYR A 212 13.17 -3.52 -16.08
C TYR A 212 12.22 -3.59 -17.29
N GLY A 213 10.99 -3.13 -17.10
CA GLY A 213 10.00 -2.98 -18.17
C GLY A 213 10.54 -2.10 -19.32
N GLY A 214 10.31 -2.53 -20.55
CA GLY A 214 10.89 -1.96 -21.77
C GLY A 214 12.14 -2.67 -22.24
N ASP A 215 12.91 -3.24 -21.31
CA ASP A 215 14.17 -3.94 -21.66
C ASP A 215 13.95 -5.31 -22.31
N PHE A 216 12.72 -5.84 -22.28
CA PHE A 216 12.35 -7.13 -22.83
C PHE A 216 11.68 -7.05 -24.20
N GLY A 217 11.57 -5.84 -24.78
CA GLY A 217 11.00 -5.59 -26.10
C GLY A 217 9.55 -5.12 -26.09
N GLU A 218 8.92 -5.02 -24.92
CA GLU A 218 7.62 -4.41 -24.70
C GLU A 218 7.74 -2.87 -24.63
N ARG A 219 6.62 -2.18 -24.57
CA ARG A 219 6.62 -0.74 -24.34
C ARG A 219 7.16 -0.43 -22.94
N PRO A 220 8.03 0.58 -22.81
CA PRO A 220 8.43 1.06 -21.49
C PRO A 220 7.20 1.46 -20.67
N THR A 221 7.13 0.97 -19.44
CA THR A 221 6.09 1.32 -18.50
C THR A 221 6.70 2.12 -17.35
N ALA A 222 5.97 3.10 -16.83
CA ALA A 222 6.40 3.83 -15.65
C ALA A 222 6.36 2.94 -14.39
N VAL A 223 5.62 1.84 -14.46
CA VAL A 223 5.40 0.92 -13.35
C VAL A 223 6.11 -0.38 -13.66
N SER A 224 7.25 -0.57 -13.04
CA SER A 224 8.15 -1.70 -13.31
C SER A 224 7.55 -3.07 -12.99
N TYR A 225 6.60 -3.14 -12.10
CA TYR A 225 5.99 -4.41 -11.69
C TYR A 225 5.00 -4.98 -12.71
N THR A 226 4.48 -4.18 -13.63
CA THR A 226 3.49 -4.67 -14.60
C THR A 226 4.02 -5.78 -15.50
N HIS A 227 5.31 -5.82 -15.74
CA HIS A 227 5.96 -6.85 -16.55
C HIS A 227 6.39 -8.07 -15.73
N LEU A 228 6.42 -7.99 -14.41
CA LEU A 228 6.69 -9.15 -13.56
C LEU A 228 5.51 -10.13 -13.52
N THR A 229 4.34 -9.71 -13.96
CA THR A 229 3.15 -10.55 -14.05
C THR A 229 3.02 -11.29 -15.38
N LEU A 230 3.93 -11.05 -16.31
CA LEU A 230 3.94 -11.76 -17.59
C LEU A 230 4.70 -13.08 -17.45
N PRO A 231 4.15 -14.17 -17.96
CA PRO A 231 4.77 -15.50 -17.92
C PRO A 231 6.04 -15.58 -18.72
#